data_fb19682a9c7aa08d84581636fb7e34c2
#
_entry.id   fb19682a9c7aa08d84581636fb7e34c2
#
_cell.length_a   1.000
_cell.length_b   1.000
_cell.length_c   1.000
_cell.angle_alpha   90.00
_cell.angle_beta   90.00
_cell.angle_gamma   90.00
#
_symmetry.space_group_name_H-M   'P 1'
#
loop_
_entity.id
_entity.type
_entity.pdbx_description
1 polymer ?
#
loop_
_entity_poly.entity_id
_entity_poly.type
_entity_poly.pdbx_seq_one_letter_code
_entity_poly.pdbx_strand_id
1 'polypeptide(L)' 'MRYSTELQSILSRFGAGPVSKDQVVQYLTRRSSQATEQHAEGILNDLEDEGYVEITSGEKEELIRFTDKAIDEVFG' A
#
# COMPACT_ATOMS: atom_id res chain seq x y z
N MET A 1 14.72 -3.43 -1.51
CA MET A 1 13.37 -3.79 -1.09
C MET A 1 12.56 -4.27 -2.30
N ARG A 2 11.75 -5.28 -2.09
CA ARG A 2 11.06 -5.97 -3.19
C ARG A 2 10.00 -5.12 -3.91
N TYR A 3 9.28 -4.29 -3.15
CA TYR A 3 8.18 -3.49 -3.71
C TYR A 3 8.43 -1.99 -3.57
N SER A 4 9.69 -1.57 -3.72
CA SER A 4 10.03 -0.15 -3.52
C SER A 4 9.31 0.78 -4.49
N THR A 5 9.16 0.37 -5.74
CA THR A 5 8.45 1.19 -6.74
C THR A 5 6.97 1.32 -6.39
N GLU A 6 6.33 0.22 -5.99
CA GLU A 6 4.93 0.21 -5.60
C GLU A 6 4.72 1.06 -4.36
N LEU A 7 5.57 0.91 -3.35
CA LEU A 7 5.49 1.68 -2.12
C LEU A 7 5.64 3.17 -2.40
N GLN A 8 6.63 3.54 -3.20
CA GLN A 8 6.85 4.94 -3.55
C GLN A 8 5.65 5.53 -4.29
N SER A 9 5.10 4.78 -5.23
CA SER A 9 3.95 5.23 -6.01
C SER A 9 2.72 5.45 -5.14
N ILE A 10 2.45 4.53 -4.22
CA ILE A 10 1.29 4.63 -3.33
C ILE A 10 1.46 5.82 -2.39
N LEU A 11 2.63 5.98 -1.79
CA LEU A 11 2.90 7.10 -0.89
C LEU A 11 2.78 8.44 -1.62
N SER A 12 3.28 8.52 -2.85
CA SER A 12 3.19 9.75 -3.64
C SER A 12 1.76 10.08 -4.02
N ARG A 13 0.94 9.06 -4.25
CA ARG A 13 -0.46 9.24 -4.71
C ARG A 13 -1.41 9.54 -3.56
N PHE A 14 -1.26 8.85 -2.43
CA PHE A 14 -2.22 8.87 -1.33
C PHE A 14 -1.70 9.55 -0.06
N GLY A 15 -0.39 9.71 0.06
CA GLY A 15 0.20 10.21 1.30
C GLY A 15 0.33 9.10 2.34
N ALA A 16 0.75 9.48 3.55
CA ALA A 16 1.03 8.51 4.61
C ALA A 16 -0.22 7.84 5.19
N GLY A 17 -1.39 8.34 4.87
CA GLY A 17 -2.65 7.75 5.28
C GLY A 17 -3.23 8.35 6.55
N PRO A 18 -4.31 7.77 7.09
CA PRO A 18 -4.92 6.52 6.62
C PRO A 18 -5.68 6.69 5.30
N VAL A 19 -5.61 5.65 4.47
CA VAL A 19 -6.30 5.65 3.18
C VAL A 19 -7.06 4.34 3.03
N SER A 20 -8.10 4.34 2.18
CA SER A 20 -8.89 3.16 1.93
C SER A 20 -8.03 2.07 1.27
N LYS A 21 -8.02 0.87 1.86
CA LYS A 21 -7.33 -0.27 1.26
C LYS A 21 -7.86 -0.56 -0.14
N ASP A 22 -9.17 -0.43 -0.31
CA ASP A 22 -9.81 -0.71 -1.60
C ASP A 22 -9.32 0.26 -2.67
N GLN A 23 -9.17 1.54 -2.35
CA GLN A 23 -8.63 2.51 -3.29
C GLN A 23 -7.19 2.20 -3.68
N VAL A 24 -6.38 1.75 -2.73
CA VAL A 24 -5.00 1.37 -3.01
C VAL A 24 -4.96 0.13 -3.89
N VAL A 25 -5.80 -0.86 -3.60
CA VAL A 25 -5.88 -2.07 -4.42
C VAL A 25 -6.27 -1.71 -5.86
N GLN A 26 -7.26 -0.85 -6.03
CA GLN A 26 -7.69 -0.44 -7.37
C GLN A 26 -6.58 0.33 -8.10
N TYR A 27 -5.88 1.19 -7.39
CA TYR A 27 -4.77 1.93 -7.98
C TYR A 27 -3.68 0.98 -8.49
N LEU A 28 -3.28 0.01 -7.67
CA LEU A 28 -2.26 -0.96 -8.06
C LEU A 28 -2.73 -1.83 -9.23
N THR A 29 -4.00 -2.20 -9.23
CA THR A 29 -4.58 -2.99 -10.31
C THR A 29 -4.56 -2.23 -11.63
N ARG A 30 -4.81 -0.93 -11.59
CA ARG A 30 -4.84 -0.10 -12.81
C ARG A 30 -3.46 0.22 -13.35
N ARG A 31 -2.41 0.13 -12.54
CA ARG A 31 -1.05 0.44 -12.98
C ARG A 31 -0.50 -0.59 -13.95
N SER A 32 -1.01 -1.79 -13.90
CA SER A 32 -0.55 -2.87 -14.76
C SER A 32 -1.75 -3.59 -15.35
N SER A 33 -1.75 -3.79 -16.65
CA SER A 33 -2.82 -4.50 -17.33
C SER A 33 -2.90 -5.98 -16.92
N GLN A 34 -1.85 -6.51 -16.31
CA GLN A 34 -1.78 -7.88 -15.86
C GLN A 34 -2.02 -8.06 -14.37
N ALA A 35 -2.08 -6.95 -13.62
CA ALA A 35 -2.30 -7.03 -12.19
C ALA A 35 -3.76 -7.30 -11.88
N THR A 36 -4.01 -8.16 -10.90
CA THR A 36 -5.34 -8.47 -10.40
C THR A 36 -5.49 -7.89 -8.99
N GLU A 37 -6.73 -7.83 -8.50
CA GLU A 37 -6.98 -7.41 -7.12
C GLU A 37 -6.25 -8.33 -6.13
N GLN A 38 -6.23 -9.62 -6.41
CA GLN A 38 -5.54 -10.59 -5.56
C GLN A 38 -4.03 -10.31 -5.53
N HIS A 39 -3.45 -9.97 -6.67
CA HIS A 39 -2.03 -9.63 -6.73
C HIS A 39 -1.74 -8.36 -5.92
N ALA A 40 -2.58 -7.34 -6.06
CA ALA A 40 -2.43 -6.10 -5.31
C ALA A 40 -2.55 -6.33 -3.81
N GLU A 41 -3.51 -7.15 -3.39
CA GLU A 41 -3.66 -7.49 -1.97
C GLU A 41 -2.44 -8.25 -1.46
N GLY A 42 -1.86 -9.12 -2.30
CA GLY A 42 -0.62 -9.83 -1.95
C GLY A 42 0.53 -8.87 -1.69
N ILE A 43 0.67 -7.85 -2.53
CA ILE A 43 1.70 -6.83 -2.35
C ILE A 43 1.50 -6.11 -1.00
N LEU A 44 0.27 -5.72 -0.70
CA LEU A 44 -0.03 -5.02 0.55
C LEU A 44 0.22 -5.90 1.77
N ASN A 45 -0.13 -7.18 1.69
CA ASN A 45 0.14 -8.11 2.78
C ASN A 45 1.63 -8.29 3.01
N ASP A 46 2.42 -8.37 1.95
CA ASP A 46 3.87 -8.46 2.06
C ASP A 46 4.46 -7.19 2.68
N LEU A 47 3.95 -6.03 2.29
CA LEU A 47 4.39 -4.76 2.88
C LEU A 47 4.06 -4.69 4.37
N GLU A 48 2.89 -5.22 4.75
CA GLU A 48 2.52 -5.28 6.16
C GLU A 48 3.45 -6.21 6.94
N ASP A 49 3.74 -7.39 6.39
CA ASP A 49 4.64 -8.34 7.02
C ASP A 49 6.04 -7.76 7.22
N GLU A 50 6.48 -6.93 6.31
CA GLU A 50 7.80 -6.29 6.41
C GLU A 50 7.80 -5.02 7.26
N GLY A 51 6.62 -4.60 7.73
CA GLY A 51 6.52 -3.46 8.63
C GLY A 51 6.45 -2.11 7.95
N TYR A 52 6.16 -2.07 6.65
CA TYR A 52 6.04 -0.82 5.91
C TYR A 52 4.64 -0.22 5.96
N VAL A 53 3.62 -1.04 6.13
CA VAL A 53 2.25 -0.57 6.25
C VAL A 53 1.56 -1.27 7.40
N GLU A 54 0.51 -0.62 7.93
CA GLU A 54 -0.40 -1.20 8.91
C GLU A 54 -1.78 -1.22 8.29
N ILE A 55 -2.43 -2.38 8.34
CA ILE A 55 -3.80 -2.55 7.84
C ILE A 55 -4.71 -2.66 9.03
N THR A 56 -5.68 -1.75 9.14
CA THR A 56 -6.64 -1.74 10.25
C THR A 56 -8.05 -1.79 9.71
N SER A 57 -8.96 -2.32 10.51
CA SER A 57 -10.38 -2.37 10.16
C SER A 57 -11.04 -1.07 10.58
N GLY A 58 -11.59 -0.34 9.60
CA GLY A 58 -12.43 0.81 9.86
C GLY A 58 -13.88 0.39 10.03
N GLU A 59 -14.77 1.35 10.25
CA GLU A 59 -16.20 1.06 10.42
C GLU A 59 -16.83 0.46 9.18
N LYS A 60 -16.41 0.90 8.01
CA LYS A 60 -17.03 0.49 6.75
C LYS A 60 -16.06 -0.21 5.81
N GLU A 61 -14.76 -0.06 6.04
CA GLU A 61 -13.74 -0.60 5.15
C GLU A 61 -12.42 -0.73 5.89
N GLU A 62 -11.52 -1.51 5.32
CA GLU A 62 -10.16 -1.60 5.84
C GLU A 62 -9.37 -0.37 5.41
N LEU A 63 -8.49 0.08 6.29
CA LEU A 63 -7.65 1.26 6.06
C LEU A 63 -6.18 0.86 6.08
N ILE A 64 -5.38 1.56 5.28
CA ILE A 64 -3.94 1.37 5.23
C ILE A 64 -3.26 2.63 5.72
N ARG A 65 -2.27 2.45 6.58
CA ARG A 65 -1.45 3.53 7.09
C ARG A 65 0.01 3.15 6.87
N PHE A 66 0.81 4.11 6.45
CA PHE A 66 2.24 3.88 6.22
C PHE A 66 3.03 4.18 7.49
N THR A 67 3.99 3.30 7.79
CA THR A 67 4.82 3.44 8.99
C THR A 67 5.99 4.38 8.72
N ASP A 68 6.67 4.80 9.79
CA ASP A 68 7.88 5.61 9.66
C ASP A 68 8.96 4.88 8.85
N LYS A 69 9.00 3.56 8.97
CA LYS A 69 9.92 2.74 8.18
C LYS A 69 9.68 2.92 6.68
N ALA A 70 8.41 2.97 6.27
CA ALA A 70 8.07 3.17 4.87
C ALA A 70 8.47 4.57 4.40
N ILE A 71 8.22 5.57 5.21
CA ILE A 71 8.56 6.95 4.89
C ILE A 71 10.07 7.11 4.75
N ASP A 72 10.84 6.51 5.65
CA ASP A 72 12.30 6.53 5.59
C ASP A 72 12.81 5.82 4.34
N GLU A 73 12.20 4.69 3.97
CA GLU A 73 12.61 3.93 2.79
C GLU A 73 12.41 4.73 1.50
N VAL A 74 11.33 5.49 1.43
CA VAL A 74 10.97 6.22 0.21
C VAL A 74 11.61 7.61 0.17
N PHE A 75 11.61 8.32 1.28
CA PHE A 75 12.02 9.73 1.33
C PHE A 75 13.30 9.96 2.13
N GLY A 76 13.71 9.00 2.89
CA GLY A 76 14.94 9.08 3.65
C GLY A 76 16.14 8.82 2.80
#